data_b2ec43938c4dd4c9c22d7c6bf05c9183
#
_entry.id   b2ec43938c4dd4c9c22d7c6bf05c9183
#
_cell.length_a   1.000
_cell.length_b   1.000
_cell.length_c   1.000
_cell.angle_alpha   90.00
_cell.angle_beta   90.00
_cell.angle_gamma   90.00
#
_symmetry.space_group_name_H-M   'P 1'
#
loop_
_entity.id
_entity.type
_entity.pdbx_description
1 polymer ?
#
loop_
_entity_poly.entity_id
_entity_poly.type
_entity_poly.pdbx_seq_one_letter_code
_entity_poly.pdbx_strand_id
1 'polypeptide(L)'
;MEIEFISSRSNPLMVMTAKLLRSRKHRRSMGLYAGDGTKLLEEAARWVPEQLRAVILQEGLQFPALPEHVRRVTVPRQLMEQISEMEAPEGALFLAALPEEEPGTVRPGTLVLDGLQDPGNLGTILRTADAMDVP
;
A
#
# COMPACT_ATOMS: atom_id res chain seq x y z
N MET A 1 2.91 19.22 12.70
CA MET A 1 2.90 18.19 11.63
C MET A 1 3.59 18.72 10.39
N GLU A 2 4.70 18.15 10.05
CA GLU A 2 5.49 18.60 8.92
C GLU A 2 5.08 17.88 7.64
N ILE A 3 4.82 18.64 6.58
CA ILE A 3 4.56 18.12 5.26
C ILE A 3 5.76 18.46 4.39
N GLU A 4 6.45 17.45 3.88
CA GLU A 4 7.59 17.63 2.98
C GLU A 4 7.10 17.81 1.55
N PHE A 5 7.81 18.59 0.76
CA PHE A 5 7.60 18.68 -0.69
C PHE A 5 8.79 18.06 -1.42
N ILE A 6 8.52 17.05 -2.25
CA ILE A 6 9.54 16.37 -3.04
C ILE A 6 9.17 16.50 -4.51
N SER A 7 10.11 17.00 -5.31
CA SER A 7 9.90 17.23 -6.75
C SER A 7 10.82 16.40 -7.65
N SER A 8 11.82 15.75 -7.08
CA SER A 8 12.80 14.97 -7.85
C SER A 8 12.54 13.48 -7.79
N ARG A 9 12.51 12.86 -8.97
CA ARG A 9 12.44 11.39 -9.10
C ARG A 9 13.64 10.68 -8.47
N SER A 10 14.79 11.34 -8.38
CA SER A 10 16.00 10.78 -7.77
C SER A 10 16.00 10.82 -6.25
N ASN A 11 15.01 11.44 -5.62
CA ASN A 11 14.88 11.42 -4.16
C ASN A 11 14.80 9.97 -3.67
N PRO A 12 15.54 9.61 -2.60
CA PRO A 12 15.58 8.23 -2.10
C PRO A 12 14.21 7.64 -1.79
N LEU A 13 13.27 8.43 -1.25
CA LEU A 13 11.92 7.97 -0.98
C LEU A 13 11.19 7.61 -2.28
N MET A 14 11.34 8.42 -3.32
CA MET A 14 10.71 8.17 -4.62
C MET A 14 11.29 6.92 -5.30
N VAL A 15 12.60 6.77 -5.25
CA VAL A 15 13.29 5.58 -5.78
C VAL A 15 12.82 4.32 -5.06
N MET A 16 12.76 4.36 -3.73
CA MET A 16 12.29 3.23 -2.92
C MET A 16 10.82 2.89 -3.22
N THR A 17 9.96 3.90 -3.29
CA THR A 17 8.53 3.71 -3.60
C THR A 17 8.34 3.03 -4.96
N ALA A 18 9.02 3.49 -5.99
CA ALA A 18 8.96 2.88 -7.31
C ALA A 18 9.39 1.41 -7.30
N LYS A 19 10.46 1.09 -6.59
CA LYS A 19 10.94 -0.30 -6.45
C LYS A 19 9.95 -1.17 -5.68
N LEU A 20 9.37 -0.66 -4.61
CA LEU A 20 8.38 -1.39 -3.82
C LEU A 20 7.11 -1.70 -4.63
N LEU A 21 6.69 -0.80 -5.51
CA LEU A 21 5.56 -1.05 -6.40
C LEU A 21 5.84 -2.18 -7.40
N ARG A 22 7.08 -2.35 -7.86
CA ARG A 22 7.45 -3.24 -8.97
C ARG A 22 8.08 -4.55 -8.56
N SER A 23 8.77 -4.61 -7.43
CA SER A 23 9.62 -5.75 -7.06
C SER A 23 9.18 -6.42 -5.78
N ARG A 24 8.67 -7.64 -5.89
CA ARG A 24 8.36 -8.49 -4.75
C ARG A 24 9.60 -8.78 -3.89
N LYS A 25 10.74 -9.02 -4.53
CA LYS A 25 12.01 -9.25 -3.83
C LYS A 25 12.40 -8.04 -2.98
N HIS A 26 12.22 -6.84 -3.51
CA HIS A 26 12.52 -5.61 -2.80
C HIS A 26 11.57 -5.42 -1.60
N ARG A 27 10.28 -5.68 -1.77
CA ARG A 27 9.30 -5.64 -0.67
C ARG A 27 9.69 -6.58 0.47
N ARG A 28 10.04 -7.81 0.15
CA ARG A 28 10.48 -8.79 1.16
C ARG A 28 11.77 -8.38 1.84
N SER A 29 12.74 -7.88 1.10
CA SER A 29 14.01 -7.41 1.63
C SER A 29 13.84 -6.23 2.59
N MET A 30 12.98 -5.28 2.25
CA MET A 30 12.72 -4.09 3.05
C MET A 30 11.68 -4.29 4.15
N GLY A 31 10.87 -5.35 4.07
CA GLY A 31 9.74 -5.53 4.98
C GLY A 31 8.64 -4.50 4.81
N LEU A 32 8.53 -3.92 3.60
CA LEU A 32 7.57 -2.87 3.27
C LEU A 32 6.81 -3.23 1.98
N TYR A 33 5.62 -2.65 1.85
CA TYR A 33 4.92 -2.63 0.57
C TYR A 33 4.45 -1.21 0.25
N ALA A 34 4.15 -0.96 -1.00
CA ALA A 34 3.57 0.29 -1.45
C ALA A 34 2.15 0.05 -1.97
N GLY A 35 1.27 0.96 -1.63
CA GLY A 35 -0.09 0.99 -2.15
C GLY A 35 -0.29 2.18 -3.09
N ASP A 36 -1.15 2.02 -4.09
CA ASP A 36 -1.42 3.01 -5.12
C ASP A 36 -2.93 3.20 -5.27
N GLY A 37 -3.43 4.36 -4.92
CA GLY A 37 -4.83 4.72 -5.01
C GLY A 37 -5.38 5.36 -3.74
N THR A 38 -6.34 6.28 -3.93
CA THR A 38 -6.95 7.04 -2.82
C THR A 38 -7.80 6.16 -1.92
N LYS A 39 -8.59 5.28 -2.49
CA LYS A 39 -9.43 4.37 -1.72
C LYS A 39 -8.60 3.39 -0.90
N LEU A 40 -7.54 2.86 -1.48
CA LEU A 40 -6.63 1.95 -0.78
C LEU A 40 -5.94 2.67 0.39
N LEU A 41 -5.56 3.93 0.21
CA LEU A 41 -5.01 4.75 1.28
C LEU A 41 -6.02 4.97 2.40
N GLU A 42 -7.27 5.30 2.07
CA GLU A 42 -8.34 5.47 3.07
C GLU A 42 -8.53 4.19 3.90
N GLU A 43 -8.55 3.04 3.25
CA GLU A 43 -8.65 1.74 3.92
C GLU A 43 -7.45 1.46 4.82
N ALA A 44 -6.24 1.74 4.34
CA ALA A 44 -5.02 1.56 5.13
C ALA A 44 -5.01 2.49 6.35
N ALA A 45 -5.38 3.74 6.18
CA ALA A 45 -5.46 4.72 7.28
C ALA A 45 -6.51 4.33 8.33
N ARG A 46 -7.57 3.67 7.91
CA ARG A 46 -8.65 3.22 8.79
C ARG A 46 -8.32 1.94 9.55
N TRP A 47 -7.71 0.95 8.87
CA TRP A 47 -7.60 -0.40 9.40
C TRP A 47 -6.21 -0.77 9.90
N VAL A 48 -5.17 -0.15 9.32
CA VAL A 48 -3.78 -0.47 9.65
C VAL A 48 -2.91 0.80 9.81
N PRO A 49 -3.39 1.82 10.53
CA PRO A 49 -2.67 3.10 10.63
C PRO A 49 -1.27 2.94 11.23
N GLU A 50 -1.09 2.01 12.16
CA GLU A 50 0.19 1.80 12.81
C GLU A 50 1.26 1.19 11.89
N GLN A 51 0.84 0.50 10.83
CA GLN A 51 1.74 -0.04 9.82
C GLN A 51 2.17 1.00 8.78
N LEU A 52 1.44 2.10 8.63
CA LEU A 52 1.82 3.15 7.69
C LEU A 52 3.15 3.79 8.07
N ARG A 53 4.00 4.01 7.07
CA ARG A 53 5.31 4.65 7.24
C ARG A 53 5.39 6.00 6.54
N ALA A 54 4.82 6.10 5.34
CA ALA A 54 4.79 7.33 4.58
C ALA A 54 3.53 7.39 3.72
N VAL A 55 3.00 8.58 3.54
CA VAL A 55 1.91 8.87 2.61
C VAL A 55 2.39 9.94 1.65
N ILE A 56 2.25 9.69 0.36
CA ILE A 56 2.71 10.57 -0.72
C ILE A 56 1.48 10.98 -1.52
N LEU A 57 1.15 12.26 -1.47
CA LEU A 57 0.01 12.80 -2.19
C LEU A 57 0.45 13.77 -3.27
N GLN A 58 -0.26 13.74 -4.39
CA GLN A 58 -0.17 14.78 -5.38
C GLN A 58 -0.63 16.12 -4.79
N GLU A 59 0.06 17.19 -5.12
CA GLU A 59 -0.33 18.54 -4.68
C GLU A 59 -1.79 18.85 -4.99
N GLY A 60 -2.46 19.48 -4.04
CA GLY A 60 -3.89 19.77 -4.11
C GLY A 60 -4.78 18.75 -3.42
N LEU A 61 -4.28 17.56 -3.10
CA LEU A 61 -5.02 16.58 -2.32
C LEU A 61 -4.78 16.74 -0.82
N GLN A 62 -5.78 16.39 -0.04
CA GLN A 62 -5.72 16.49 1.43
C GLN A 62 -5.35 15.14 2.05
N PHE A 63 -4.47 15.18 3.04
CA PHE A 63 -4.13 14.00 3.82
C PHE A 63 -5.31 13.55 4.68
N PRO A 64 -5.59 12.26 4.75
CA PRO A 64 -6.51 11.73 5.75
C PRO A 64 -5.91 11.92 7.15
N ALA A 65 -6.72 11.66 8.18
CA ALA A 65 -6.20 11.61 9.54
C ALA A 65 -5.17 10.48 9.66
N LEU A 66 -3.96 10.81 10.11
CA LEU A 66 -2.84 9.88 10.20
C LEU A 66 -2.14 10.03 11.55
N PRO A 67 -1.57 8.94 12.10
CA PRO A 67 -0.70 9.03 13.26
C PRO A 67 0.51 9.95 13.02
N GLU A 68 1.04 10.55 14.06
CA GLU A 68 2.18 11.48 13.95
C GLU A 68 3.43 10.85 13.36
N HIS A 69 3.64 9.56 13.59
CA HIS A 69 4.82 8.86 13.07
C HIS A 69 4.84 8.73 11.55
N VAL A 70 3.70 8.89 10.88
CA VAL A 70 3.60 8.73 9.43
C VAL A 70 4.19 9.95 8.73
N ARG A 71 5.18 9.72 7.89
CA ARG A 71 5.79 10.76 7.06
C ARG A 71 4.81 11.22 6.00
N ARG A 72 4.65 12.53 5.87
CA ARG A 72 3.71 13.16 4.91
C ARG A 72 4.49 13.88 3.84
N VAL A 73 4.23 13.52 2.59
CA VAL A 73 4.96 14.04 1.44
C VAL A 73 3.97 14.49 0.37
N THR A 74 4.20 15.66 -0.18
CA THR A 74 3.48 16.18 -1.34
C THR A 74 4.41 16.20 -2.55
N VAL A 75 3.91 15.80 -3.70
CA VAL A 75 4.67 15.74 -4.95
C VAL A 75 3.89 16.43 -6.08
N PRO A 76 4.58 16.99 -7.11
CA PRO A 76 3.90 17.49 -8.28
C PRO A 76 3.24 16.36 -9.08
N ARG A 77 2.20 16.69 -9.82
CA ARG A 77 1.48 15.74 -10.68
C ARG A 77 2.39 14.95 -11.60
N GLN A 78 3.37 15.59 -12.21
CA GLN A 78 4.31 14.93 -13.13
C GLN A 78 5.10 13.82 -12.45
N LEU A 79 5.55 14.05 -11.21
CA LEU A 79 6.28 13.04 -10.45
C LEU A 79 5.36 11.88 -10.06
N MET A 80 4.14 12.16 -9.65
CA MET A 80 3.13 11.14 -9.35
C MET A 80 2.89 10.24 -10.56
N GLU A 81 2.72 10.80 -11.75
CA GLU A 81 2.53 10.05 -12.99
C GLU A 81 3.72 9.16 -13.34
N GLN A 82 4.93 9.58 -13.00
CA GLN A 82 6.15 8.80 -13.23
C GLN A 82 6.30 7.63 -12.28
N ILE A 83 5.84 7.75 -11.06
CA ILE A 83 6.03 6.74 -10.00
C ILE A 83 4.86 5.75 -9.97
N SER A 84 3.62 6.21 -10.13
CA SER A 84 2.43 5.37 -10.08
C SER A 84 2.44 4.28 -11.17
N GLU A 85 1.98 3.10 -10.81
CA GLU A 85 1.79 1.99 -11.75
C GLU A 85 0.40 2.01 -12.39
N MET A 86 -0.48 2.89 -11.95
CA MET A 86 -1.82 3.04 -12.52
C MET A 86 -1.76 3.79 -13.85
N GLU A 87 -2.54 3.34 -14.83
CA GLU A 87 -2.68 4.02 -16.11
C GLU A 87 -3.24 5.44 -15.94
N ALA A 88 -4.22 5.59 -15.04
CA ALA A 88 -4.78 6.87 -14.64
C ALA A 88 -4.56 7.07 -13.13
N PRO A 89 -3.41 7.62 -12.71
CA PRO A 89 -3.10 7.76 -11.29
C PRO A 89 -4.14 8.59 -10.54
N GLU A 90 -4.56 8.12 -9.38
CA GLU A 90 -5.46 8.86 -8.51
C GLU A 90 -4.74 9.91 -7.66
N GLY A 91 -3.42 9.87 -7.61
CA GLY A 91 -2.60 10.85 -6.92
C GLY A 91 -2.25 10.50 -5.48
N ALA A 92 -2.40 9.25 -5.07
CA ALA A 92 -2.06 8.82 -3.72
C ALA A 92 -1.21 7.55 -3.75
N LEU A 93 -0.08 7.59 -3.06
CA LEU A 93 0.79 6.45 -2.80
C LEU A 93 1.05 6.37 -1.30
N PHE A 94 1.29 5.17 -0.79
CA PHE A 94 1.72 5.02 0.59
C PHE A 94 2.67 3.84 0.76
N LEU A 95 3.46 3.90 1.82
CA LEU A 95 4.34 2.81 2.26
C LEU A 95 3.84 2.28 3.59
N ALA A 96 3.79 0.98 3.72
CA ALA A 96 3.37 0.33 4.96
C ALA A 96 4.25 -0.89 5.24
N ALA A 97 4.36 -1.25 6.51
CA ALA A 97 5.06 -2.45 6.91
C ALA A 97 4.30 -3.70 6.45
N LEU A 98 5.04 -4.66 5.90
CA LEU A 98 4.48 -5.99 5.66
C LEU A 98 4.12 -6.62 7.01
N PRO A 99 2.98 -7.32 7.10
CA PRO A 99 2.67 -8.09 8.30
C PRO A 99 3.71 -9.18 8.49
N GLU A 100 4.02 -9.50 9.76
CA GLU A 100 4.87 -10.63 10.08
C GLU A 100 4.18 -11.92 9.65
N GLU A 101 4.92 -12.80 8.98
CA GLU A 101 4.43 -14.12 8.62
C GLU A 101 4.44 -15.00 9.88
N GLU A 102 3.27 -15.21 10.45
CA GLU A 102 3.12 -16.22 11.48
C GLU A 102 2.78 -17.57 10.82
N PRO A 103 3.48 -18.65 11.19
CA PRO A 103 3.08 -19.98 10.73
C PRO A 103 1.68 -20.26 11.27
N GLY A 104 0.70 -20.20 10.37
CA GLY A 104 -0.69 -20.45 10.72
C GLY A 104 -0.94 -21.91 11.04
N THR A 105 -1.85 -22.15 11.98
CA THR A 105 -2.39 -23.49 12.23
C THR A 105 -3.57 -23.72 11.30
N VAL A 106 -3.49 -24.78 10.49
CA VAL A 106 -4.62 -25.17 9.63
C VAL A 106 -5.72 -25.76 10.50
N ARG A 107 -6.91 -25.18 10.43
CA ARG A 107 -8.10 -25.65 11.16
C ARG A 107 -9.07 -26.33 10.19
N PRO A 108 -9.94 -27.24 10.68
CA PRO A 108 -10.99 -27.80 9.84
C PRO A 108 -11.85 -26.69 9.22
N GLY A 109 -12.17 -26.82 7.95
CA GLY A 109 -12.93 -25.82 7.21
C GLY A 109 -12.09 -24.70 6.56
N THR A 110 -10.77 -24.73 6.73
CA THR A 110 -9.87 -23.78 6.11
C THR A 110 -9.91 -23.91 4.58
N LEU A 111 -10.03 -22.78 3.90
CA LEU A 111 -9.94 -22.70 2.45
C LEU A 111 -8.48 -22.61 2.02
N VAL A 112 -8.07 -23.50 1.12
CA VAL A 112 -6.73 -23.47 0.54
C VAL A 112 -6.82 -23.04 -0.91
N LEU A 113 -6.04 -22.01 -1.27
CA LEU A 113 -5.96 -21.49 -2.64
C LEU A 113 -4.62 -21.88 -3.24
N ASP A 114 -4.67 -22.54 -4.40
CA ASP A 114 -3.47 -22.97 -5.11
C ASP A 114 -3.48 -22.44 -6.54
N GLY A 115 -2.39 -21.77 -6.93
CA GLY A 115 -2.19 -21.29 -8.28
C GLY A 115 -3.13 -20.17 -8.73
N LEU A 116 -3.78 -19.47 -7.81
CA LEU A 116 -4.66 -18.36 -8.11
C LEU A 116 -3.85 -17.18 -8.65
N GLN A 117 -4.19 -16.70 -9.86
CA GLN A 117 -3.40 -15.67 -10.54
C GLN A 117 -4.10 -14.31 -10.61
N ASP A 118 -5.42 -14.27 -10.60
CA ASP A 118 -6.19 -13.04 -10.72
C ASP A 118 -6.44 -12.40 -9.35
N PRO A 119 -5.86 -11.19 -9.09
CA PRO A 119 -6.08 -10.48 -7.82
C PRO A 119 -7.55 -10.16 -7.54
N GLY A 120 -8.34 -9.90 -8.59
CA GLY A 120 -9.78 -9.64 -8.46
C GLY A 120 -10.52 -10.86 -7.92
N ASN A 121 -10.20 -12.04 -8.43
CA ASN A 121 -10.77 -13.30 -7.93
C ASN A 121 -10.34 -13.57 -6.49
N LEU A 122 -9.08 -13.32 -6.16
CA LEU A 122 -8.59 -13.46 -4.79
C LEU A 122 -9.39 -12.56 -3.83
N GLY A 123 -9.57 -11.29 -4.18
CA GLY A 123 -10.34 -10.35 -3.36
C GLY A 123 -11.79 -10.78 -3.17
N THR A 124 -12.43 -11.28 -4.22
CA THR A 124 -13.80 -11.81 -4.16
C THR A 124 -13.90 -13.02 -3.23
N ILE A 125 -12.95 -13.95 -3.34
CA ILE A 125 -12.89 -15.15 -2.50
C ILE A 125 -12.69 -14.76 -1.03
N LEU A 126 -11.76 -13.84 -0.74
CA LEU A 126 -11.49 -13.39 0.61
C LEU A 126 -12.72 -12.73 1.25
N ARG A 127 -13.42 -11.86 0.52
CA ARG A 127 -14.64 -11.21 1.03
C ARG A 127 -15.74 -12.23 1.29
N THR A 128 -15.92 -13.20 0.41
CA THR A 128 -16.92 -14.25 0.57
C THR A 128 -16.58 -15.15 1.76
N ALA A 129 -15.32 -15.54 1.90
CA ALA A 129 -14.85 -16.35 3.02
C ALA A 129 -15.06 -15.63 4.36
N ASP A 130 -14.74 -14.35 4.42
CA ASP A 130 -14.95 -13.52 5.61
C ASP A 130 -16.43 -13.44 5.97
N ALA A 131 -17.30 -13.19 4.98
CA ALA A 131 -18.75 -13.13 5.19
C ALA A 131 -19.35 -14.46 5.67
N MET A 132 -18.74 -15.58 5.28
CA MET A 132 -19.17 -16.94 5.67
C MET A 132 -18.40 -17.49 6.88
N ASP A 133 -17.58 -16.68 7.52
CA ASP A 133 -16.80 -17.04 8.71
C ASP A 133 -15.89 -18.26 8.47
N VAL A 134 -15.26 -18.32 7.31
CA VAL A 134 -14.29 -19.36 6.96
C VAL A 134 -12.93 -19.02 7.59
N PRO A 135 -12.29 -19.96 8.33
CA PRO A 135 -11.01 -19.72 8.99
C PRO A 135 -9.83 -19.55 8.03
#